data_b0649937743e54512a6da866233ba28d
#
_entry.id   b0649937743e54512a6da866233ba28d
#
_cell.length_a   1.000
_cell.length_b   1.000
_cell.length_c   1.000
_cell.angle_alpha   90.00
_cell.angle_beta   90.00
_cell.angle_gamma   90.00
#
_symmetry.space_group_name_H-M   'P 1'
#
loop_
_entity.id
_entity.type
_entity.pdbx_description
1 polymer ?
#
loop_
_entity_poly.entity_id
_entity_poly.type
_entity_poly.pdbx_seq_one_letter_code
_entity_poly.pdbx_strand_id
1 'polypeptide(L)'
;MRLLSCLALVSTVAVLPAQDFDFKGVPADYAIVFATASSRGLKISDSPEAKAFKARMEKTIAGIEPSAKNSKEMQEAIKAATGMDLESPDNRIAGGVTLGAAGQLNGGVIIRARHDSKKLSAHASAKKVGTVQAGATKGWNGQELLASLSDELAKAAKDFPAPATAAGAPASEPIGVFDLDDNTLVIAQPKEAARIIDLLKGKGASYALNASLRPQVNATGRPYAVVSVNAAKLPPSAEMTNSGFQGAVFAMGENGSNQVMKLSAFFTSKEKAAPLAQQAQGMLAMAPMMLAGDPSKPQSEEDKAMMAIVGDFIAGIQPIEAKGNQVTLTTKWETLKLFGMLEKVIAIGATKAKAAPQPAAK
;
A
#
# COMPACT_ATOMS: atom_id res chain seq x y z
N MET A 1 7.78 2.95 -12.35
CA MET A 1 8.54 3.09 -11.10
C MET A 1 7.77 3.76 -9.96
N ARG A 2 6.87 4.72 -10.21
CA ARG A 2 6.13 5.47 -9.14
C ARG A 2 5.10 4.66 -8.32
N LEU A 3 4.57 3.54 -8.86
CA LEU A 3 3.67 2.65 -8.11
C LEU A 3 4.38 1.82 -7.02
N LEU A 4 5.67 1.55 -7.21
CA LEU A 4 6.49 0.80 -6.25
C LEU A 4 6.80 1.60 -4.98
N SER A 5 6.87 2.93 -5.06
CA SER A 5 7.11 3.79 -3.89
C SER A 5 5.91 3.84 -2.94
N CYS A 6 4.68 3.77 -3.46
CA CYS A 6 3.48 3.67 -2.61
C CYS A 6 3.34 2.28 -1.97
N LEU A 7 3.76 1.21 -2.67
CA LEU A 7 3.78 -0.14 -2.09
C LEU A 7 4.87 -0.29 -1.01
N ALA A 8 5.99 0.41 -1.13
CA ALA A 8 7.07 0.38 -0.12
C ALA A 8 6.64 1.01 1.22
N LEU A 9 5.75 2.00 1.22
CA LEU A 9 5.21 2.56 2.46
C LEU A 9 4.24 1.60 3.17
N VAL A 10 3.56 0.73 2.42
CA VAL A 10 2.65 -0.28 2.98
C VAL A 10 3.42 -1.48 3.57
N SER A 11 4.64 -1.73 3.11
CA SER A 11 5.43 -2.92 3.50
C SER A 11 6.10 -2.82 4.87
N THR A 12 6.05 -1.69 5.57
CA THR A 12 6.64 -1.52 6.91
C THR A 12 5.68 -1.76 8.07
N VAL A 13 4.40 -2.11 7.80
CA VAL A 13 3.41 -2.34 8.86
C VAL A 13 3.33 -3.83 9.17
N ALA A 14 3.71 -4.17 10.35
CA ALA A 14 3.77 -5.53 10.90
C ALA A 14 2.62 -5.84 11.89
N VAL A 15 2.15 -6.84 12.15
CA VAL A 15 1.19 -7.93 12.38
C VAL A 15 0.68 -8.22 13.81
N LEU A 16 -0.60 -8.56 13.94
CA LEU A 16 -1.19 -9.28 15.09
C LEU A 16 -2.23 -10.36 14.68
N PRO A 17 -2.58 -11.29 15.62
CA PRO A 17 -3.48 -12.39 15.31
C PRO A 17 -4.85 -11.90 14.85
N ALA A 18 -5.56 -12.75 14.13
CA ALA A 18 -6.87 -12.52 13.52
C ALA A 18 -7.73 -11.48 14.27
N GLN A 19 -7.39 -10.21 14.12
CA GLN A 19 -8.20 -9.09 14.60
C GLN A 19 -8.99 -8.59 13.40
N ASP A 20 -10.24 -8.25 13.63
CA ASP A 20 -11.04 -7.59 12.62
C ASP A 20 -10.34 -6.30 12.19
N PHE A 21 -10.15 -6.13 10.90
CA PHE A 21 -9.69 -4.87 10.36
C PHE A 21 -10.63 -3.76 10.77
N ASP A 22 -10.09 -2.68 11.29
CA ASP A 22 -10.89 -1.55 11.74
C ASP A 22 -11.19 -0.59 10.58
N PHE A 23 -12.36 -0.78 9.98
CA PHE A 23 -12.89 0.10 8.94
C PHE A 23 -13.77 1.23 9.47
N LYS A 24 -13.85 1.44 10.79
CA LYS A 24 -14.64 2.54 11.35
C LYS A 24 -14.18 3.87 10.76
N GLY A 25 -15.10 4.64 10.22
CA GLY A 25 -14.81 5.90 9.54
C GLY A 25 -14.59 5.80 8.03
N VAL A 26 -14.31 4.60 7.49
CA VAL A 26 -14.18 4.43 6.05
C VAL A 26 -15.57 4.43 5.41
N PRO A 27 -15.85 5.32 4.42
CA PRO A 27 -17.14 5.37 3.77
C PRO A 27 -17.54 4.07 3.07
N ALA A 28 -18.80 3.65 3.26
CA ALA A 28 -19.30 2.39 2.72
C ALA A 28 -19.41 2.37 1.19
N ASP A 29 -19.42 3.51 0.52
CA ASP A 29 -19.53 3.64 -0.94
C ASP A 29 -18.17 3.75 -1.65
N TYR A 30 -17.05 3.67 -0.95
CA TYR A 30 -15.75 3.58 -1.60
C TYR A 30 -15.67 2.35 -2.50
N ALA A 31 -15.10 2.54 -3.69
CA ALA A 31 -14.92 1.48 -4.68
C ALA A 31 -13.72 0.58 -4.35
N ILE A 32 -12.66 1.19 -3.84
CA ILE A 32 -11.46 0.51 -3.37
C ILE A 32 -11.27 0.88 -1.91
N VAL A 33 -11.19 -0.13 -1.06
CA VAL A 33 -10.99 0.04 0.38
C VAL A 33 -9.80 -0.80 0.81
N PHE A 34 -8.98 -0.24 1.68
CA PHE A 34 -7.85 -0.95 2.26
C PHE A 34 -7.81 -0.76 3.78
N ALA A 35 -7.23 -1.73 4.44
CA ALA A 35 -6.87 -1.61 5.85
C ALA A 35 -5.63 -2.43 6.17
N THR A 36 -4.88 -1.97 7.17
CA THR A 36 -3.82 -2.73 7.80
C THR A 36 -4.18 -3.00 9.25
N ALA A 37 -3.76 -4.14 9.75
CA ALA A 37 -3.80 -4.47 11.16
C ALA A 37 -2.47 -4.14 11.82
N SER A 38 -2.44 -4.10 13.15
CA SER A 38 -1.20 -3.96 13.91
C SER A 38 -0.22 -5.11 13.65
N SER A 39 1.03 -4.85 13.89
CA SER A 39 2.15 -5.74 13.54
C SER A 39 2.72 -6.60 14.66
N ARG A 40 2.26 -6.40 15.86
CA ARG A 40 2.82 -7.03 17.05
C ARG A 40 2.76 -8.56 16.97
N GLY A 41 3.88 -9.21 17.13
CA GLY A 41 3.96 -10.67 17.27
C GLY A 41 3.99 -11.45 15.95
N LEU A 42 4.31 -10.84 14.79
CA LEU A 42 4.63 -11.59 13.57
C LEU A 42 6.11 -11.78 13.41
N LYS A 43 6.44 -12.93 12.81
CA LYS A 43 7.82 -13.27 12.50
C LYS A 43 8.45 -12.30 11.51
N ILE A 44 7.65 -11.78 10.58
CA ILE A 44 8.13 -10.81 9.58
C ILE A 44 8.62 -9.49 10.21
N SER A 45 8.18 -9.17 11.43
CA SER A 45 8.54 -7.91 12.09
C SER A 45 9.34 -8.08 13.37
N ASP A 46 9.03 -9.11 14.14
CA ASP A 46 9.52 -9.23 15.51
C ASP A 46 10.66 -10.23 15.64
N SER A 47 10.87 -11.09 14.61
CA SER A 47 11.95 -12.05 14.65
C SER A 47 13.33 -11.38 14.58
N PRO A 48 14.38 -11.97 15.18
CA PRO A 48 15.75 -11.50 15.04
C PRO A 48 16.18 -11.39 13.56
N GLU A 49 15.73 -12.34 12.74
CA GLU A 49 16.01 -12.40 11.31
C GLU A 49 15.37 -11.23 10.54
N ALA A 50 14.12 -10.87 10.89
CA ALA A 50 13.44 -9.72 10.30
C ALA A 50 14.16 -8.41 10.65
N LYS A 51 14.60 -8.27 11.89
CA LYS A 51 15.38 -7.10 12.34
C LYS A 51 16.73 -7.02 11.61
N ALA A 52 17.42 -8.15 11.49
CA ALA A 52 18.67 -8.23 10.75
C ALA A 52 18.48 -7.94 9.25
N PHE A 53 17.41 -8.46 8.64
CA PHE A 53 17.03 -8.15 7.27
C PHE A 53 16.79 -6.65 7.09
N LYS A 54 15.96 -6.03 7.94
CA LYS A 54 15.70 -4.59 7.91
C LYS A 54 16.99 -3.78 7.96
N ALA A 55 17.89 -4.09 8.90
CA ALA A 55 19.17 -3.38 9.04
C ALA A 55 20.06 -3.53 7.79
N ARG A 56 20.10 -4.72 7.16
CA ARG A 56 20.85 -4.93 5.91
C ARG A 56 20.23 -4.16 4.76
N MET A 57 18.90 -4.16 4.67
CA MET A 57 18.15 -3.41 3.67
C MET A 57 18.40 -1.91 3.75
N GLU A 58 18.30 -1.33 4.92
CA GLU A 58 18.59 0.10 5.18
C GLU A 58 20.01 0.46 4.71
N LYS A 59 20.99 -0.39 5.05
CA LYS A 59 22.39 -0.19 4.61
C LYS A 59 22.55 -0.26 3.10
N THR A 60 21.88 -1.21 2.45
CA THR A 60 21.98 -1.40 0.98
C THR A 60 21.32 -0.24 0.25
N ILE A 61 20.11 0.13 0.65
CA ILE A 61 19.36 1.23 0.04
C ILE A 61 20.08 2.57 0.25
N ALA A 62 20.63 2.82 1.43
CA ALA A 62 21.44 4.01 1.70
C ALA A 62 22.70 4.10 0.83
N GLY A 63 23.19 2.96 0.32
CA GLY A 63 24.31 2.91 -0.61
C GLY A 63 23.94 3.17 -2.08
N ILE A 64 22.65 3.07 -2.43
CA ILE A 64 22.11 3.24 -3.79
C ILE A 64 21.60 4.67 -4.01
N GLU A 65 20.85 5.16 -3.06
CA GLU A 65 20.17 6.46 -3.12
C GLU A 65 20.57 7.31 -1.92
N PRO A 66 21.23 8.44 -2.13
CA PRO A 66 21.50 9.40 -1.04
C PRO A 66 20.22 9.83 -0.31
N SER A 67 19.06 9.88 -1.01
CA SER A 67 17.75 10.15 -0.45
C SER A 67 17.28 9.07 0.55
N ALA A 68 17.80 7.85 0.47
CA ALA A 68 17.44 6.79 1.41
C ALA A 68 18.16 6.91 2.77
N LYS A 69 19.29 7.62 2.86
CA LYS A 69 19.86 8.06 4.14
C LYS A 69 18.84 8.91 4.91
N ASN A 70 17.98 9.58 4.17
CA ASN A 70 17.00 10.51 4.70
C ASN A 70 15.76 9.80 5.26
N SER A 71 15.56 8.48 5.02
CA SER A 71 14.38 7.78 5.53
C SER A 71 14.36 7.73 7.06
N LYS A 72 15.53 7.51 7.69
CA LYS A 72 15.66 7.54 9.16
C LYS A 72 15.55 8.98 9.69
N GLU A 73 16.23 9.92 9.05
CA GLU A 73 16.11 11.34 9.38
C GLU A 73 14.67 11.83 9.21
N MET A 74 13.98 11.38 8.19
CA MET A 74 12.56 11.66 7.98
C MET A 74 11.68 11.07 9.08
N GLN A 75 11.91 9.81 9.48
CA GLN A 75 11.18 9.19 10.59
C GLN A 75 11.43 9.93 11.91
N GLU A 76 12.68 10.32 12.16
CA GLU A 76 13.07 11.11 13.34
C GLU A 76 12.42 12.51 13.30
N ALA A 77 12.39 13.16 12.14
CA ALA A 77 11.73 14.45 11.97
C ALA A 77 10.21 14.37 12.20
N ILE A 78 9.55 13.34 11.67
CA ILE A 78 8.12 13.09 11.93
C ILE A 78 7.91 12.83 13.43
N LYS A 79 8.73 11.99 14.05
CA LYS A 79 8.63 11.69 15.47
C LYS A 79 8.89 12.92 16.35
N ALA A 80 9.85 13.75 16.00
CA ALA A 80 10.13 15.00 16.70
C ALA A 80 8.96 15.99 16.59
N ALA A 81 8.40 16.16 15.39
CA ALA A 81 7.32 17.11 15.11
C ALA A 81 5.96 16.66 15.63
N THR A 82 5.70 15.36 15.62
CA THR A 82 4.35 14.80 15.88
C THR A 82 4.29 13.89 17.10
N GLY A 83 5.43 13.44 17.62
CA GLY A 83 5.48 12.38 18.62
C GLY A 83 5.14 10.97 18.07
N MET A 84 4.79 10.86 16.78
CA MET A 84 4.39 9.60 16.15
C MET A 84 5.60 8.72 15.88
N ASP A 85 5.57 7.50 16.38
CA ASP A 85 6.52 6.46 16.00
C ASP A 85 5.96 5.67 14.82
N LEU A 86 6.48 5.93 13.61
CA LEU A 86 6.01 5.24 12.40
C LEU A 86 6.30 3.74 12.42
N GLU A 87 7.26 3.30 13.22
CA GLU A 87 7.62 1.88 13.36
C GLU A 87 6.83 1.19 14.47
N SER A 88 5.96 1.90 15.17
CA SER A 88 5.15 1.29 16.22
C SER A 88 4.31 0.14 15.65
N PRO A 89 4.39 -1.04 16.25
CA PRO A 89 3.59 -2.18 15.82
C PRO A 89 2.09 -1.99 16.03
N ASP A 90 1.67 -0.99 16.74
CA ASP A 90 0.25 -0.71 17.02
C ASP A 90 -0.39 0.22 15.99
N ASN A 91 0.41 0.78 15.08
CA ASN A 91 -0.11 1.64 14.02
C ASN A 91 -1.06 0.86 13.10
N ARG A 92 -2.17 1.48 12.75
CA ARG A 92 -3.16 0.94 11.81
C ARG A 92 -3.54 2.02 10.81
N ILE A 93 -3.72 1.60 9.59
CA ILE A 93 -4.15 2.48 8.51
C ILE A 93 -5.39 1.87 7.87
N ALA A 94 -6.40 2.67 7.68
CA ALA A 94 -7.57 2.29 6.90
C ALA A 94 -7.96 3.45 5.99
N GLY A 95 -8.55 3.14 4.86
CA GLY A 95 -8.98 4.16 3.94
C GLY A 95 -9.55 3.58 2.68
N GLY A 96 -9.73 4.44 1.71
CA GLY A 96 -10.20 4.01 0.41
C GLY A 96 -10.42 5.20 -0.51
N VAL A 97 -10.83 4.85 -1.71
CA VAL A 97 -11.09 5.82 -2.77
C VAL A 97 -12.35 5.43 -3.55
N THR A 98 -12.99 6.43 -4.10
CA THR A 98 -13.98 6.29 -5.15
C THR A 98 -13.54 7.04 -6.39
N LEU A 99 -13.96 6.57 -7.55
CA LEU A 99 -13.72 7.22 -8.83
C LEU A 99 -15.00 7.96 -9.23
N GLY A 100 -14.92 9.29 -9.29
CA GLY A 100 -16.00 10.12 -9.83
C GLY A 100 -16.18 9.92 -11.34
N ALA A 101 -17.32 10.36 -11.86
CA ALA A 101 -17.69 10.24 -13.28
C ALA A 101 -16.67 10.83 -14.27
N ALA A 102 -15.90 11.83 -13.84
CA ALA A 102 -14.82 12.45 -14.62
C ALA A 102 -13.44 11.85 -14.34
N GLY A 103 -13.35 10.65 -13.73
CA GLY A 103 -12.08 10.01 -13.35
C GLY A 103 -11.39 10.66 -12.15
N GLN A 104 -12.08 11.54 -11.43
CA GLN A 104 -11.57 12.18 -10.22
C GLN A 104 -11.47 11.13 -9.10
N LEU A 105 -10.31 11.03 -8.48
CA LEU A 105 -10.11 10.22 -7.28
C LEU A 105 -10.52 11.03 -6.05
N ASN A 106 -11.58 10.60 -5.38
CA ASN A 106 -11.97 11.10 -4.07
C ASN A 106 -11.72 10.01 -3.04
N GLY A 107 -11.10 10.37 -1.94
CA GLY A 107 -10.78 9.37 -0.93
C GLY A 107 -10.13 9.97 0.30
N GLY A 108 -9.86 9.09 1.24
CA GLY A 108 -9.19 9.48 2.46
C GLY A 108 -8.55 8.31 3.19
N VAL A 109 -7.67 8.67 4.08
CA VAL A 109 -6.89 7.76 4.91
C VAL A 109 -7.11 8.13 6.38
N ILE A 110 -7.32 7.12 7.19
CA ILE A 110 -7.40 7.21 8.64
C ILE A 110 -6.15 6.51 9.18
N ILE A 111 -5.33 7.25 9.90
CA ILE A 111 -4.16 6.72 10.59
C ILE A 111 -4.49 6.62 12.07
N ARG A 112 -4.45 5.42 12.60
CA ARG A 112 -4.55 5.15 14.03
C ARG A 112 -3.16 4.85 14.56
N ALA A 113 -2.53 5.88 15.09
CA ALA A 113 -1.17 5.83 15.62
C ALA A 113 -1.09 6.78 16.81
N ARG A 114 -0.43 6.34 17.87
CA ARG A 114 -0.18 7.22 19.02
C ARG A 114 0.72 8.38 18.59
N HIS A 115 0.28 9.58 18.82
CA HIS A 115 1.01 10.81 18.55
C HIS A 115 0.73 11.84 19.65
N ASP A 116 1.32 13.02 19.54
CA ASP A 116 1.14 14.11 20.46
C ASP A 116 0.52 15.30 19.70
N SER A 117 -0.79 15.46 19.83
CA SER A 117 -1.56 16.52 19.20
C SER A 117 -1.04 17.92 19.52
N LYS A 118 -0.47 18.12 20.73
CA LYS A 118 0.11 19.41 21.12
C LYS A 118 1.41 19.69 20.37
N LYS A 119 2.28 18.68 20.21
CA LYS A 119 3.51 18.80 19.42
C LYS A 119 3.20 19.07 17.96
N LEU A 120 2.27 18.32 17.36
CA LEU A 120 1.84 18.51 16.00
C LEU A 120 1.31 19.93 15.78
N SER A 121 0.42 20.40 16.64
CA SER A 121 -0.12 21.76 16.58
C SER A 121 0.94 22.84 16.77
N ALA A 122 1.86 22.66 17.73
CA ALA A 122 2.96 23.58 17.97
C ALA A 122 3.91 23.65 16.75
N HIS A 123 4.25 22.50 16.15
CA HIS A 123 5.07 22.42 14.95
C HIS A 123 4.41 23.14 13.76
N ALA A 124 3.13 22.82 13.46
CA ALA A 124 2.39 23.45 12.38
C ALA A 124 2.29 24.97 12.55
N SER A 125 2.06 25.45 13.77
CA SER A 125 2.00 26.87 14.09
C SER A 125 3.36 27.56 13.92
N ALA A 126 4.44 26.96 14.45
CA ALA A 126 5.80 27.51 14.32
C ALA A 126 6.26 27.59 12.85
N LYS A 127 5.86 26.62 12.03
CA LYS A 127 6.15 26.57 10.59
C LYS A 127 5.14 27.36 9.73
N LYS A 128 4.14 28.00 10.34
CA LYS A 128 3.09 28.77 9.66
C LYS A 128 2.35 27.97 8.60
N VAL A 129 2.11 26.67 8.87
CA VAL A 129 1.35 25.80 7.97
C VAL A 129 -0.07 26.34 7.82
N GLY A 130 -0.53 26.45 6.59
CA GLY A 130 -1.89 26.90 6.26
C GLY A 130 -2.94 25.96 6.86
N THR A 131 -4.11 26.50 7.15
CA THR A 131 -5.21 25.73 7.74
C THR A 131 -6.28 25.41 6.70
N VAL A 132 -6.91 24.25 6.84
CA VAL A 132 -8.06 23.79 6.07
C VAL A 132 -9.22 23.48 7.02
N GLN A 133 -10.44 23.50 6.49
CA GLN A 133 -11.64 23.32 7.29
C GLN A 133 -12.47 22.16 6.75
N ALA A 134 -12.81 21.17 7.61
CA ALA A 134 -13.70 20.06 7.29
C ALA A 134 -14.94 20.11 8.21
N GLY A 135 -16.02 20.69 7.75
CA GLY A 135 -17.18 20.99 8.61
C GLY A 135 -16.77 21.88 9.79
N ALA A 136 -16.99 21.43 11.00
CA ALA A 136 -16.57 22.14 12.22
C ALA A 136 -15.11 21.82 12.65
N THR A 137 -14.43 20.90 11.98
CA THR A 137 -13.09 20.47 12.37
C THR A 137 -12.04 21.22 11.57
N LYS A 138 -11.10 21.84 12.28
CA LYS A 138 -9.95 22.51 11.70
C LYS A 138 -8.79 21.51 11.54
N GLY A 139 -8.08 21.61 10.43
CA GLY A 139 -6.89 20.84 10.13
C GLY A 139 -5.82 21.71 9.49
N TRP A 140 -4.75 21.10 9.04
CA TRP A 140 -3.63 21.76 8.37
C TRP A 140 -3.56 21.34 6.90
N ASN A 141 -3.02 22.22 6.07
CA ASN A 141 -2.67 21.88 4.69
C ASN A 141 -1.62 20.75 4.70
N GLY A 142 -1.98 19.61 4.15
CA GLY A 142 -1.15 18.41 4.21
C GLY A 142 0.17 18.54 3.43
N GLN A 143 0.16 19.22 2.29
CA GLN A 143 1.37 19.49 1.52
C GLN A 143 2.36 20.38 2.27
N GLU A 144 1.86 21.47 2.84
CA GLU A 144 2.69 22.39 3.61
C GLU A 144 3.19 21.74 4.90
N LEU A 145 2.34 20.97 5.58
CA LEU A 145 2.74 20.22 6.77
C LEU A 145 3.84 19.21 6.44
N LEU A 146 3.67 18.42 5.39
CA LEU A 146 4.67 17.46 4.94
C LEU A 146 6.00 18.16 4.57
N ALA A 147 5.92 19.26 3.81
CA ALA A 147 7.09 20.05 3.43
C ALA A 147 7.80 20.68 4.65
N SER A 148 7.07 20.93 5.73
CA SER A 148 7.64 21.52 6.94
C SER A 148 8.44 20.54 7.81
N LEU A 149 8.30 19.23 7.57
CA LEU A 149 8.94 18.19 8.37
C LEU A 149 10.42 17.98 8.00
N SER A 150 10.76 18.10 6.72
CA SER A 150 12.15 18.05 6.26
C SER A 150 12.28 18.60 4.84
N ASP A 151 13.48 19.03 4.44
CA ASP A 151 13.77 19.51 3.07
C ASP A 151 13.53 18.41 2.02
N GLU A 152 13.75 17.14 2.36
CA GLU A 152 13.50 16.01 1.46
C GLU A 152 12.01 15.77 1.27
N LEU A 153 11.22 15.87 2.34
CA LEU A 153 9.76 15.82 2.25
C LEU A 153 9.20 17.03 1.50
N ALA A 154 9.84 18.19 1.62
CA ALA A 154 9.48 19.38 0.82
C ALA A 154 9.69 19.13 -0.68
N LYS A 155 10.76 18.44 -1.08
CA LYS A 155 10.97 18.02 -2.47
C LYS A 155 9.92 16.99 -2.90
N ALA A 156 9.70 15.95 -2.08
CA ALA A 156 8.70 14.92 -2.37
C ALA A 156 7.29 15.49 -2.47
N ALA A 157 6.94 16.47 -1.63
CA ALA A 157 5.63 17.12 -1.66
C ALA A 157 5.39 17.92 -2.95
N LYS A 158 6.44 18.48 -3.58
CA LYS A 158 6.35 19.15 -4.88
C LYS A 158 6.10 18.16 -6.02
N ASP A 159 6.62 16.94 -5.89
CA ASP A 159 6.45 15.86 -6.86
C ASP A 159 5.14 15.07 -6.66
N PHE A 160 4.42 15.31 -5.56
CA PHE A 160 3.07 14.80 -5.40
C PHE A 160 2.19 15.43 -6.48
N PRO A 161 1.66 14.64 -7.42
CA PRO A 161 0.78 15.21 -8.41
C PRO A 161 -0.41 15.82 -7.66
N ALA A 162 -0.62 17.10 -7.85
CA ALA A 162 -1.94 17.66 -7.61
C ALA A 162 -2.93 16.72 -8.30
N PRO A 163 -4.05 16.33 -7.66
CA PRO A 163 -5.02 15.44 -8.28
C PRO A 163 -5.24 15.93 -9.69
N ALA A 164 -5.03 15.03 -10.68
CA ALA A 164 -5.04 15.38 -12.09
C ALA A 164 -6.38 16.07 -12.40
N THR A 165 -6.34 17.37 -12.49
CA THR A 165 -7.49 18.16 -12.95
C THR A 165 -7.49 18.03 -14.46
N ALA A 166 -8.57 17.49 -15.02
CA ALA A 166 -8.82 17.63 -16.45
C ALA A 166 -8.70 19.13 -16.81
N ALA A 167 -8.12 19.44 -17.95
CA ALA A 167 -7.95 20.81 -18.40
C ALA A 167 -9.31 21.55 -18.31
N GLY A 168 -9.41 22.60 -17.48
CA GLY A 168 -10.63 23.34 -17.20
C GLY A 168 -11.41 22.93 -15.94
N ALA A 169 -10.96 21.92 -15.18
CA ALA A 169 -11.56 21.66 -13.88
C ALA A 169 -11.11 22.69 -12.84
N PRO A 170 -11.98 23.07 -11.87
CA PRO A 170 -11.59 23.95 -10.78
C PRO A 170 -10.41 23.34 -10.01
N ALA A 171 -9.53 24.20 -9.49
CA ALA A 171 -8.41 23.78 -8.69
C ALA A 171 -8.90 22.82 -7.59
N SER A 172 -8.27 21.64 -7.50
CA SER A 172 -8.64 20.66 -6.47
C SER A 172 -8.40 21.24 -5.08
N GLU A 173 -9.35 21.04 -4.17
CA GLU A 173 -9.16 21.42 -2.78
C GLU A 173 -7.89 20.77 -2.22
N PRO A 174 -7.10 21.49 -1.41
CA PRO A 174 -5.89 20.93 -0.83
C PRO A 174 -6.22 19.74 0.08
N ILE A 175 -5.39 18.73 0.07
CA ILE A 175 -5.50 17.64 1.05
C ILE A 175 -5.19 18.19 2.43
N GLY A 176 -6.07 17.93 3.39
CA GLY A 176 -5.92 18.31 4.79
C GLY A 176 -5.43 17.16 5.65
N VAL A 177 -4.74 17.49 6.73
CA VAL A 177 -4.46 16.60 7.86
C VAL A 177 -5.26 17.10 9.06
N PHE A 178 -6.17 16.27 9.53
CA PHE A 178 -7.09 16.57 10.62
C PHE A 178 -6.74 15.70 11.82
N ASP A 179 -6.31 16.33 12.88
CA ASP A 179 -5.99 15.69 14.15
C ASP A 179 -7.26 15.67 15.01
N LEU A 180 -7.74 14.48 15.31
CA LEU A 180 -8.98 14.31 16.06
C LEU A 180 -8.74 14.05 17.54
N ASP A 181 -7.68 13.34 17.86
CA ASP A 181 -7.20 12.99 19.19
C ASP A 181 -5.77 12.43 19.10
N ASP A 182 -5.13 12.17 20.24
CA ASP A 182 -3.74 11.66 20.31
C ASP A 182 -3.52 10.26 19.65
N ASN A 183 -4.53 9.71 19.00
CA ASN A 183 -4.45 8.39 18.36
C ASN A 183 -5.03 8.36 16.94
N THR A 184 -5.67 9.45 16.46
CA THR A 184 -6.42 9.42 15.21
C THR A 184 -6.15 10.64 14.35
N LEU A 185 -5.55 10.41 13.19
CA LEU A 185 -5.40 11.41 12.12
C LEU A 185 -6.27 11.03 10.92
N VAL A 186 -6.87 12.01 10.27
CA VAL A 186 -7.58 11.86 9.00
C VAL A 186 -6.86 12.68 7.95
N ILE A 187 -6.54 12.05 6.82
CA ILE A 187 -5.89 12.70 5.67
C ILE A 187 -6.84 12.59 4.49
N ALA A 188 -7.42 13.69 4.08
CA ALA A 188 -8.37 13.75 2.97
C ALA A 188 -8.58 15.18 2.49
N GLN A 189 -9.25 15.36 1.36
CA GLN A 189 -9.82 16.67 0.99
C GLN A 189 -10.89 17.08 2.03
N PRO A 190 -11.11 18.38 2.28
CA PRO A 190 -11.98 18.85 3.36
C PRO A 190 -13.39 18.26 3.38
N LYS A 191 -14.03 18.15 2.22
CA LYS A 191 -15.37 17.55 2.10
C LYS A 191 -15.39 16.09 2.51
N GLU A 192 -14.40 15.34 2.04
CA GLU A 192 -14.29 13.91 2.35
C GLU A 192 -13.85 13.68 3.81
N ALA A 193 -12.96 14.54 4.31
CA ALA A 193 -12.56 14.52 5.73
C ALA A 193 -13.76 14.75 6.66
N ALA A 194 -14.63 15.72 6.35
CA ALA A 194 -15.84 15.97 7.14
C ALA A 194 -16.73 14.71 7.22
N ARG A 195 -16.89 14.02 6.10
CA ARG A 195 -17.64 12.78 6.00
C ARG A 195 -17.01 11.64 6.83
N ILE A 196 -15.70 11.45 6.71
CA ILE A 196 -14.95 10.45 7.50
C ILE A 196 -15.08 10.75 9.00
N ILE A 197 -14.92 12.01 9.40
CA ILE A 197 -15.05 12.46 10.80
C ILE A 197 -16.45 12.19 11.34
N ASP A 198 -17.50 12.44 10.57
CA ASP A 198 -18.88 12.15 10.99
C ASP A 198 -19.09 10.64 11.17
N LEU A 199 -18.55 9.80 10.29
CA LEU A 199 -18.59 8.34 10.42
C LEU A 199 -17.81 7.85 11.66
N LEU A 200 -16.66 8.45 11.97
CA LEU A 200 -15.89 8.15 13.19
C LEU A 200 -16.69 8.49 14.45
N LYS A 201 -17.49 9.56 14.40
CA LYS A 201 -18.43 9.96 15.46
C LYS A 201 -19.72 9.14 15.51
N GLY A 202 -19.86 8.12 14.65
CA GLY A 202 -21.03 7.25 14.60
C GLY A 202 -22.23 7.82 13.81
N LYS A 203 -22.01 8.86 13.01
CA LYS A 203 -23.06 9.43 12.15
C LYS A 203 -23.07 8.74 10.78
N GLY A 204 -23.71 7.60 10.68
CA GLY A 204 -23.84 6.82 9.46
C GLY A 204 -23.11 5.48 9.49
N ALA A 205 -23.15 4.77 8.37
CA ALA A 205 -22.55 3.44 8.24
C ALA A 205 -21.15 3.51 7.64
N SER A 206 -20.16 3.01 8.38
CA SER A 206 -18.83 2.75 7.87
C SER A 206 -18.79 1.50 7.00
N TYR A 207 -17.77 1.37 6.17
CA TYR A 207 -17.52 0.16 5.40
C TYR A 207 -17.41 -1.05 6.35
N ALA A 208 -18.00 -2.15 5.91
CA ALA A 208 -17.83 -3.45 6.56
C ALA A 208 -17.36 -4.45 5.50
N LEU A 209 -16.32 -5.20 5.81
CA LEU A 209 -15.89 -6.28 4.94
C LEU A 209 -17.04 -7.29 4.78
N ASN A 210 -17.46 -7.49 3.54
CA ASN A 210 -18.55 -8.43 3.25
C ASN A 210 -18.25 -9.81 3.84
N ALA A 211 -19.24 -10.42 4.45
CA ALA A 211 -19.12 -11.74 5.07
C ALA A 211 -18.60 -12.82 4.08
N SER A 212 -18.94 -12.71 2.80
CA SER A 212 -18.42 -13.60 1.74
C SER A 212 -16.91 -13.44 1.47
N LEU A 213 -16.31 -12.29 1.80
CA LEU A 213 -14.89 -12.03 1.61
C LEU A 213 -14.04 -12.44 2.82
N ARG A 214 -14.63 -12.50 4.03
CA ARG A 214 -13.92 -12.87 5.26
C ARG A 214 -13.20 -14.23 5.18
N PRO A 215 -13.78 -15.30 4.61
CA PRO A 215 -13.07 -16.58 4.46
C PRO A 215 -11.81 -16.46 3.60
N GLN A 216 -11.80 -15.58 2.59
CA GLN A 216 -10.65 -15.36 1.73
C GLN A 216 -9.52 -14.65 2.48
N VAL A 217 -9.86 -13.68 3.31
CA VAL A 217 -8.91 -12.96 4.16
C VAL A 217 -8.34 -13.89 5.24
N ASN A 218 -9.19 -14.61 5.94
CA ASN A 218 -8.79 -15.52 7.01
C ASN A 218 -7.95 -16.71 6.51
N ALA A 219 -8.11 -17.10 5.23
CA ALA A 219 -7.29 -18.15 4.62
C ALA A 219 -5.79 -17.80 4.52
N THR A 220 -5.40 -16.55 4.73
CA THR A 220 -3.98 -16.16 4.83
C THR A 220 -3.36 -16.46 6.21
N GLY A 221 -4.15 -16.98 7.14
CA GLY A 221 -3.73 -17.28 8.51
C GLY A 221 -3.97 -16.10 9.45
N ARG A 222 -2.94 -15.33 9.75
CA ARG A 222 -2.99 -14.08 10.52
C ARG A 222 -2.95 -12.90 9.56
N PRO A 223 -4.10 -12.40 9.07
CA PRO A 223 -4.13 -11.34 8.08
C PRO A 223 -3.66 -10.01 8.69
N TYR A 224 -2.85 -9.26 7.94
CA TYR A 224 -2.32 -7.97 8.38
C TYR A 224 -2.57 -6.85 7.37
N ALA A 225 -2.90 -7.17 6.15
CA ALA A 225 -3.32 -6.20 5.17
C ALA A 225 -4.44 -6.76 4.32
N VAL A 226 -5.39 -5.91 3.97
CA VAL A 226 -6.48 -6.24 3.06
C VAL A 226 -6.76 -5.08 2.15
N VAL A 227 -7.03 -5.40 0.88
CA VAL A 227 -7.59 -4.47 -0.11
C VAL A 227 -8.83 -5.12 -0.70
N SER A 228 -9.93 -4.40 -0.75
CA SER A 228 -11.17 -4.85 -1.36
C SER A 228 -11.57 -3.89 -2.48
N VAL A 229 -11.94 -4.45 -3.62
CA VAL A 229 -12.43 -3.73 -4.80
C VAL A 229 -13.87 -4.14 -5.06
N ASN A 230 -14.76 -3.17 -5.19
CA ASN A 230 -16.15 -3.37 -5.58
C ASN A 230 -16.39 -2.76 -6.96
N ALA A 231 -16.52 -3.62 -7.97
CA ALA A 231 -16.69 -3.18 -9.36
C ALA A 231 -17.96 -2.38 -9.59
N ALA A 232 -19.05 -2.65 -8.84
CA ALA A 232 -20.30 -1.91 -8.96
C ALA A 232 -20.19 -0.42 -8.57
N LYS A 233 -19.10 -0.04 -7.89
CA LYS A 233 -18.81 1.33 -7.47
C LYS A 233 -17.74 2.00 -8.32
N LEU A 234 -17.18 1.28 -9.29
CA LEU A 234 -16.26 1.84 -10.27
C LEU A 234 -17.04 2.37 -11.47
N PRO A 235 -16.53 3.36 -12.19
CA PRO A 235 -17.10 3.78 -13.46
C PRO A 235 -17.22 2.57 -14.40
N PRO A 236 -18.39 2.39 -15.05
CA PRO A 236 -18.57 1.25 -15.96
C PRO A 236 -17.58 1.35 -17.14
N SER A 237 -16.93 0.23 -17.44
CA SER A 237 -16.14 0.06 -18.66
C SER A 237 -16.66 -1.14 -19.45
N ALA A 238 -16.50 -1.11 -20.77
CA ALA A 238 -16.88 -2.22 -21.63
C ALA A 238 -16.14 -3.52 -21.24
N GLU A 239 -14.87 -3.41 -20.88
CA GLU A 239 -14.04 -4.54 -20.44
C GLU A 239 -14.56 -5.17 -19.16
N MET A 240 -14.89 -4.36 -18.15
CA MET A 240 -15.46 -4.84 -16.88
C MET A 240 -16.82 -5.50 -17.11
N THR A 241 -17.67 -4.89 -17.92
CA THR A 241 -18.99 -5.44 -18.26
C THR A 241 -18.87 -6.77 -19.02
N ASN A 242 -17.99 -6.83 -20.01
CA ASN A 242 -17.79 -8.02 -20.83
C ASN A 242 -17.14 -9.16 -20.05
N SER A 243 -16.20 -8.87 -19.16
CA SER A 243 -15.57 -9.87 -18.28
C SER A 243 -16.51 -10.38 -17.21
N GLY A 244 -17.56 -9.64 -16.86
CA GLY A 244 -18.45 -9.95 -15.75
C GLY A 244 -17.77 -9.79 -14.38
N PHE A 245 -16.70 -9.01 -14.27
CA PHE A 245 -15.99 -8.77 -13.03
C PHE A 245 -16.87 -8.02 -12.03
N GLN A 246 -17.02 -8.56 -10.83
CA GLN A 246 -17.83 -8.00 -9.74
C GLN A 246 -16.98 -7.34 -8.65
N GLY A 247 -15.72 -7.76 -8.52
CA GLY A 247 -14.84 -7.25 -7.50
C GLY A 247 -13.71 -8.21 -7.18
N ALA A 248 -12.85 -7.78 -6.28
CA ALA A 248 -11.73 -8.59 -5.81
C ALA A 248 -11.43 -8.29 -4.35
N VAL A 249 -10.80 -9.25 -3.69
CA VAL A 249 -10.14 -9.05 -2.41
C VAL A 249 -8.71 -9.56 -2.49
N PHE A 250 -7.79 -8.73 -2.07
CA PHE A 250 -6.39 -9.07 -1.86
C PHE A 250 -6.13 -9.05 -0.35
N ALA A 251 -5.53 -10.09 0.16
CA ALA A 251 -5.16 -10.18 1.56
C ALA A 251 -3.72 -10.69 1.72
N MET A 252 -3.03 -10.16 2.70
CA MET A 252 -1.71 -10.61 3.12
C MET A 252 -1.79 -11.04 4.57
N GLY A 253 -1.11 -12.14 4.89
CA GLY A 253 -1.08 -12.67 6.24
C GLY A 253 0.09 -13.60 6.48
N GLU A 254 0.25 -14.00 7.73
CA GLU A 254 1.26 -14.96 8.15
C GLU A 254 0.61 -16.26 8.58
N ASN A 255 1.07 -17.36 8.02
CA ASN A 255 0.65 -18.71 8.40
C ASN A 255 1.86 -19.55 8.83
N GLY A 256 2.07 -19.65 10.12
CA GLY A 256 3.25 -20.28 10.71
C GLY A 256 4.53 -19.51 10.39
N SER A 257 5.44 -20.11 9.60
CA SER A 257 6.67 -19.47 9.12
C SER A 257 6.54 -18.86 7.73
N ASN A 258 5.33 -18.91 7.14
CA ASN A 258 5.13 -18.49 5.76
C ASN A 258 4.38 -17.17 5.68
N GLN A 259 4.79 -16.34 4.73
CA GLN A 259 4.01 -15.22 4.25
C GLN A 259 3.05 -15.72 3.18
N VAL A 260 1.77 -15.41 3.35
CA VAL A 260 0.72 -15.82 2.42
C VAL A 260 0.08 -14.57 1.85
N MET A 261 0.04 -14.47 0.51
CA MET A 261 -0.78 -13.50 -0.18
C MET A 261 -1.87 -14.23 -0.93
N LYS A 262 -3.08 -13.69 -0.90
CA LYS A 262 -4.23 -14.25 -1.57
C LYS A 262 -4.98 -13.16 -2.32
N LEU A 263 -5.14 -13.34 -3.61
CA LEU A 263 -5.99 -12.53 -4.47
C LEU A 263 -7.18 -13.39 -4.89
N SER A 264 -8.39 -12.96 -4.59
CA SER A 264 -9.62 -13.59 -5.03
C SER A 264 -10.44 -12.60 -5.85
N ALA A 265 -10.71 -12.93 -7.09
CA ALA A 265 -11.55 -12.16 -8.01
C ALA A 265 -12.91 -12.86 -8.18
N PHE A 266 -13.97 -12.08 -8.21
CA PHE A 266 -15.35 -12.55 -8.29
C PHE A 266 -15.97 -12.10 -9.61
N PHE A 267 -16.73 -12.99 -10.23
CA PHE A 267 -17.36 -12.78 -11.52
C PHE A 267 -18.88 -13.06 -11.43
N THR A 268 -19.61 -12.67 -12.46
CA THR A 268 -21.06 -12.89 -12.53
C THR A 268 -21.42 -14.37 -12.65
N SER A 269 -20.53 -15.19 -13.23
CA SER A 269 -20.78 -16.63 -13.39
C SER A 269 -19.49 -17.45 -13.49
N LYS A 270 -19.62 -18.77 -13.38
CA LYS A 270 -18.51 -19.73 -13.58
C LYS A 270 -17.93 -19.65 -15.00
N GLU A 271 -18.79 -19.45 -15.99
CA GLU A 271 -18.39 -19.36 -17.40
C GLU A 271 -17.50 -18.14 -17.68
N LYS A 272 -17.64 -17.08 -16.87
CA LYS A 272 -16.76 -15.90 -16.91
C LYS A 272 -15.46 -16.11 -16.13
N ALA A 273 -15.51 -16.83 -15.02
CA ALA A 273 -14.36 -17.10 -14.17
C ALA A 273 -13.37 -18.09 -14.77
N ALA A 274 -13.87 -19.22 -15.30
CA ALA A 274 -13.02 -20.34 -15.73
C ALA A 274 -12.01 -20.00 -16.85
N PRO A 275 -12.37 -19.28 -17.93
CA PRO A 275 -11.39 -18.89 -18.94
C PRO A 275 -10.26 -18.02 -18.41
N LEU A 276 -10.57 -17.11 -17.50
CA LEU A 276 -9.56 -16.23 -16.89
C LEU A 276 -8.58 -17.00 -16.00
N ALA A 277 -9.07 -18.00 -15.27
CA ALA A 277 -8.19 -18.88 -14.50
C ALA A 277 -7.24 -19.66 -15.40
N GLN A 278 -7.76 -20.22 -16.52
CA GLN A 278 -6.95 -20.94 -17.50
C GLN A 278 -5.92 -20.03 -18.18
N GLN A 279 -6.32 -18.83 -18.59
CA GLN A 279 -5.42 -17.85 -19.16
C GLN A 279 -4.31 -17.46 -18.18
N ALA A 280 -4.64 -17.14 -16.94
CA ALA A 280 -3.69 -16.78 -15.92
C ALA A 280 -2.74 -17.95 -15.58
N GLN A 281 -3.25 -19.19 -15.53
CA GLN A 281 -2.43 -20.38 -15.35
C GLN A 281 -1.47 -20.60 -16.54
N GLY A 282 -1.95 -20.37 -17.78
CA GLY A 282 -1.12 -20.44 -18.98
C GLY A 282 -0.01 -19.37 -18.99
N MET A 283 -0.34 -18.13 -18.63
CA MET A 283 0.66 -17.06 -18.50
C MET A 283 1.71 -17.41 -17.43
N LEU A 284 1.28 -17.96 -16.30
CA LEU A 284 2.19 -18.37 -15.23
C LEU A 284 3.13 -19.49 -15.68
N ALA A 285 2.62 -20.46 -16.44
CA ALA A 285 3.42 -21.56 -17.00
C ALA A 285 4.46 -21.05 -18.03
N MET A 286 4.13 -19.99 -18.77
CA MET A 286 5.06 -19.39 -19.74
C MET A 286 6.02 -18.37 -19.11
N ALA A 287 5.77 -17.92 -17.90
CA ALA A 287 6.58 -16.87 -17.28
C ALA A 287 8.10 -17.18 -17.22
N PRO A 288 8.55 -18.41 -16.92
CA PRO A 288 9.97 -18.75 -16.97
C PRO A 288 10.56 -18.58 -18.37
N MET A 289 9.80 -18.94 -19.42
CA MET A 289 10.25 -18.81 -20.82
C MET A 289 10.34 -17.34 -21.24
N MET A 290 9.36 -16.53 -20.85
CA MET A 290 9.35 -15.09 -21.16
C MET A 290 10.51 -14.35 -20.46
N LEU A 291 10.92 -14.82 -19.30
CA LEU A 291 12.01 -14.25 -18.52
C LEU A 291 13.38 -14.77 -18.95
N ALA A 292 13.45 -15.94 -19.57
CA ALA A 292 14.70 -16.52 -20.07
C ALA A 292 15.38 -15.66 -21.14
N GLY A 293 14.67 -14.69 -21.71
CA GLY A 293 15.21 -13.81 -22.75
C GLY A 293 15.53 -14.55 -24.04
N ASP A 294 16.29 -13.87 -24.90
CA ASP A 294 16.73 -14.44 -26.17
C ASP A 294 17.91 -15.42 -25.92
N PRO A 295 17.72 -16.74 -26.15
CA PRO A 295 18.75 -17.74 -25.90
C PRO A 295 20.01 -17.55 -26.76
N SER A 296 19.94 -16.74 -27.83
CA SER A 296 21.06 -16.42 -28.69
C SER A 296 21.99 -15.34 -28.11
N LYS A 297 21.58 -14.65 -27.05
CA LYS A 297 22.39 -13.61 -26.41
C LYS A 297 23.06 -14.14 -25.14
N PRO A 298 24.36 -13.86 -24.94
CA PRO A 298 25.02 -14.22 -23.70
C PRO A 298 24.33 -13.49 -22.51
N GLN A 299 23.84 -14.27 -21.58
CA GLN A 299 23.22 -13.72 -20.36
C GLN A 299 24.29 -13.27 -19.39
N SER A 300 24.14 -12.08 -18.86
CA SER A 300 24.99 -11.61 -17.77
C SER A 300 24.74 -12.43 -16.49
N GLU A 301 25.70 -12.45 -15.57
CA GLU A 301 25.53 -13.09 -14.26
C GLU A 301 24.36 -12.46 -13.48
N GLU A 302 24.10 -11.16 -13.70
CA GLU A 302 22.97 -10.45 -13.12
C GLU A 302 21.63 -10.97 -13.68
N ASP A 303 21.55 -11.24 -14.99
CA ASP A 303 20.33 -11.76 -15.62
C ASP A 303 20.06 -13.18 -15.11
N LYS A 304 21.08 -14.00 -14.97
CA LYS A 304 20.97 -15.35 -14.36
C LYS A 304 20.49 -15.27 -12.92
N ALA A 305 21.05 -14.34 -12.13
CA ALA A 305 20.64 -14.15 -10.75
C ALA A 305 19.19 -13.66 -10.65
N MET A 306 18.77 -12.74 -11.53
CA MET A 306 17.37 -12.28 -11.59
C MET A 306 16.43 -13.41 -11.98
N MET A 307 16.79 -14.24 -12.96
CA MET A 307 15.98 -15.42 -13.35
C MET A 307 15.82 -16.42 -12.20
N ALA A 308 16.87 -16.67 -11.44
CA ALA A 308 16.80 -17.54 -10.27
C ALA A 308 15.84 -16.99 -9.20
N ILE A 309 15.87 -15.67 -8.95
CA ILE A 309 14.96 -15.01 -8.03
C ILE A 309 13.51 -15.12 -8.51
N VAL A 310 13.27 -14.88 -9.79
CA VAL A 310 11.92 -15.00 -10.37
C VAL A 310 11.45 -16.45 -10.34
N GLY A 311 12.33 -17.42 -10.61
CA GLY A 311 12.03 -18.84 -10.45
C GLY A 311 11.59 -19.17 -9.02
N ASP A 312 12.33 -18.71 -8.04
CA ASP A 312 12.00 -18.86 -6.62
C ASP A 312 10.67 -18.20 -6.26
N PHE A 313 10.39 -17.02 -6.84
CA PHE A 313 9.13 -16.32 -6.64
C PHE A 313 7.95 -17.10 -7.23
N ILE A 314 8.08 -17.57 -8.47
CA ILE A 314 7.05 -18.38 -9.15
C ILE A 314 6.81 -19.69 -8.40
N ALA A 315 7.84 -20.33 -7.85
CA ALA A 315 7.71 -21.56 -7.07
C ALA A 315 6.82 -21.40 -5.81
N GLY A 316 6.67 -20.19 -5.31
CA GLY A 316 5.74 -19.87 -4.21
C GLY A 316 4.31 -19.68 -4.64
N ILE A 317 4.03 -19.59 -5.95
CA ILE A 317 2.68 -19.40 -6.49
C ILE A 317 2.00 -20.78 -6.55
N GLN A 318 0.87 -20.90 -5.86
CA GLN A 318 0.03 -22.08 -5.92
C GLN A 318 -0.74 -22.13 -7.26
N PRO A 319 -1.18 -23.31 -7.70
CA PRO A 319 -2.07 -23.41 -8.86
C PRO A 319 -3.27 -22.46 -8.72
N ILE A 320 -3.61 -21.78 -9.82
CA ILE A 320 -4.75 -20.86 -9.83
C ILE A 320 -6.03 -21.68 -9.77
N GLU A 321 -6.85 -21.41 -8.76
CA GLU A 321 -8.10 -22.13 -8.54
C GLU A 321 -9.28 -21.35 -9.13
N ALA A 322 -10.14 -22.06 -9.87
CA ALA A 322 -11.47 -21.57 -10.25
C ALA A 322 -12.53 -22.39 -9.50
N LYS A 323 -13.27 -21.76 -8.60
CA LYS A 323 -14.35 -22.40 -7.84
C LYS A 323 -15.63 -21.58 -7.95
N GLY A 324 -16.63 -22.14 -8.67
CA GLY A 324 -17.83 -21.38 -8.98
C GLY A 324 -17.49 -20.13 -9.79
N ASN A 325 -17.96 -18.99 -9.35
CA ASN A 325 -17.72 -17.69 -9.97
C ASN A 325 -16.47 -16.96 -9.42
N GLN A 326 -15.60 -17.66 -8.70
CA GLN A 326 -14.40 -17.10 -8.10
C GLN A 326 -13.14 -17.67 -8.73
N VAL A 327 -12.15 -16.80 -8.96
CA VAL A 327 -10.77 -17.15 -9.33
C VAL A 327 -9.86 -16.74 -8.19
N THR A 328 -8.99 -17.64 -7.75
CA THR A 328 -8.08 -17.40 -6.64
C THR A 328 -6.65 -17.68 -7.04
N LEU A 329 -5.78 -16.71 -6.82
CA LEU A 329 -4.33 -16.83 -6.82
C LEU A 329 -3.84 -16.81 -5.36
N THR A 330 -3.11 -17.83 -4.96
CA THR A 330 -2.47 -17.89 -3.65
C THR A 330 -0.97 -17.99 -3.81
N THR A 331 -0.23 -17.23 -3.03
CA THR A 331 1.22 -17.35 -2.97
C THR A 331 1.63 -17.66 -1.53
N LYS A 332 2.65 -18.48 -1.39
CA LYS A 332 3.14 -18.90 -0.09
C LYS A 332 4.65 -19.02 -0.13
N TRP A 333 5.34 -18.19 0.65
CA TRP A 333 6.78 -18.20 0.80
C TRP A 333 7.16 -18.34 2.26
N GLU A 334 8.17 -19.12 2.53
CA GLU A 334 8.83 -19.04 3.83
C GLU A 334 9.40 -17.63 4.04
N THR A 335 9.17 -17.05 5.21
CA THR A 335 9.53 -15.66 5.53
C THR A 335 11.01 -15.38 5.27
N LEU A 336 11.90 -16.30 5.69
CA LEU A 336 13.34 -16.13 5.49
C LEU A 336 13.74 -16.22 4.02
N LYS A 337 13.10 -17.13 3.26
CA LYS A 337 13.34 -17.24 1.82
C LYS A 337 12.89 -15.96 1.09
N LEU A 338 11.75 -15.41 1.47
CA LEU A 338 11.26 -14.15 0.93
C LEU A 338 12.24 -13.01 1.21
N PHE A 339 12.76 -12.89 2.41
CA PHE A 339 13.78 -11.90 2.75
C PHE A 339 15.02 -12.06 1.87
N GLY A 340 15.54 -13.29 1.71
CA GLY A 340 16.69 -13.55 0.84
C GLY A 340 16.45 -13.19 -0.62
N MET A 341 15.24 -13.40 -1.15
CA MET A 341 14.87 -12.98 -2.50
C MET A 341 14.86 -11.45 -2.62
N LEU A 342 14.26 -10.75 -1.67
CA LEU A 342 14.22 -9.29 -1.66
C LEU A 342 15.61 -8.67 -1.56
N GLU A 343 16.50 -9.21 -0.72
CA GLU A 343 17.90 -8.77 -0.62
C GLU A 343 18.62 -8.87 -1.96
N LYS A 344 18.47 -9.98 -2.66
CA LYS A 344 19.08 -10.20 -3.98
C LYS A 344 18.56 -9.20 -5.02
N VAL A 345 17.23 -8.99 -5.08
CA VAL A 345 16.62 -8.00 -5.99
C VAL A 345 17.22 -6.62 -5.79
N ILE A 346 17.34 -6.20 -4.55
CA ILE A 346 17.84 -4.88 -4.22
C ILE A 346 19.35 -4.78 -4.50
N ALA A 347 20.12 -5.82 -4.21
CA ALA A 347 21.53 -5.84 -4.55
C ALA A 347 21.78 -5.69 -6.07
N ILE A 348 20.99 -6.38 -6.90
CA ILE A 348 21.04 -6.25 -8.37
C ILE A 348 20.63 -4.83 -8.80
N GLY A 349 19.57 -4.27 -8.24
CA GLY A 349 19.16 -2.89 -8.48
C GLY A 349 20.24 -1.88 -8.10
N ALA A 350 20.96 -2.13 -6.99
CA ALA A 350 22.09 -1.34 -6.53
C ALA A 350 23.24 -1.30 -7.55
N THR A 351 23.58 -2.46 -8.09
CA THR A 351 24.65 -2.58 -9.09
C THR A 351 24.30 -1.81 -10.36
N LYS A 352 23.06 -1.96 -10.86
CA LYS A 352 22.59 -1.24 -12.05
C LYS A 352 22.54 0.29 -11.85
N ALA A 353 22.12 0.75 -10.68
CA ALA A 353 22.10 2.18 -10.37
C ALA A 353 23.51 2.81 -10.35
N LYS A 354 24.52 2.09 -9.86
CA LYS A 354 25.92 2.54 -9.88
C LYS A 354 26.56 2.53 -11.27
N ALA A 355 26.11 1.62 -12.15
CA ALA A 355 26.61 1.49 -13.52
C ALA A 355 25.97 2.49 -14.50
N ALA A 356 24.85 3.12 -14.12
CA ALA A 356 24.20 4.13 -14.95
C ALA A 356 25.07 5.39 -15.05
N PRO A 357 25.33 5.93 -16.28
CA PRO A 357 26.09 7.16 -16.42
C PRO A 357 25.39 8.29 -15.64
N GLN A 358 26.14 8.94 -14.75
CA GLN A 358 25.63 10.13 -14.06
C GLN A 358 25.32 11.19 -15.13
N PRO A 359 24.11 11.79 -15.09
CA PRO A 359 23.80 12.90 -15.97
C PRO A 359 24.88 13.99 -15.77
N ALA A 360 25.52 14.39 -16.85
CA ALA A 360 26.53 15.46 -16.80
C ALA A 360 25.92 16.66 -16.09
N ALA A 361 26.59 17.11 -15.03
CA ALA A 361 26.18 18.30 -14.30
C ALA A 361 26.15 19.47 -15.31
N LYS A 362 24.94 20.01 -15.53
CA LYS A 362 24.73 21.24 -16.30
C LYS A 362 24.87 22.46 -15.40
#